data_3d756158bcafe14d2d3bce92bca1f09b
#
_entry.id   3d756158bcafe14d2d3bce92bca1f09b
#
_cell.length_a   1.000
_cell.length_b   1.000
_cell.length_c   1.000
_cell.angle_alpha   90.00
_cell.angle_beta   90.00
_cell.angle_gamma   90.00
#
_symmetry.space_group_name_H-M   'P 1'
#
loop_
_entity.id
_entity.type
_entity.pdbx_description
1 polymer ?
#
loop_
_entity_poly.entity_id
_entity_poly.type
_entity_poly.pdbx_seq_one_letter_code
_entity_poly.pdbx_strand_id
1 'polypeptide(L)'
;MKKIALVFLLITQNIFSQALIPNPPEVSATSFLLIDAKTKTVITSNEPNQSTGLASITKIMTSYVVADQISKGFITEDTMVDISEECWRMEGSRMFIKEGTEVSISELLKGVIIQSGNDASCALAEKIAGSQSAFADLMNNYAEQLGLDNTNFVNPTGLPDICLLYTSDAADDLVGV
;
A
#
# COMPACT_ATOMS: atom_id res chain seq x y z
N MET A 1 -15.13 -42.15 56.06
CA MET A 1 -15.76 -40.89 55.67
C MET A 1 -14.79 -39.71 55.56
N LYS A 2 -13.65 -39.64 56.28
CA LYS A 2 -12.68 -38.50 56.19
C LYS A 2 -11.81 -38.48 54.92
N LYS A 3 -11.64 -39.57 54.20
CA LYS A 3 -10.81 -39.65 52.97
C LYS A 3 -11.51 -39.20 51.71
N ILE A 4 -12.85 -39.22 51.66
CA ILE A 4 -13.66 -38.77 50.51
C ILE A 4 -13.73 -37.23 50.43
N ALA A 5 -13.72 -36.55 51.59
CA ALA A 5 -13.76 -35.09 51.65
C ALA A 5 -12.46 -34.42 51.12
N LEU A 6 -11.30 -35.11 51.23
CA LEU A 6 -10.03 -34.58 50.78
C LEU A 6 -9.89 -34.64 49.25
N VAL A 7 -10.51 -35.62 48.57
CA VAL A 7 -10.51 -35.76 47.13
C VAL A 7 -11.41 -34.69 46.48
N PHE A 8 -12.50 -34.31 47.13
CA PHE A 8 -13.39 -33.24 46.62
C PHE A 8 -12.75 -31.84 46.67
N LEU A 9 -11.84 -31.61 47.62
CA LEU A 9 -11.16 -30.31 47.76
C LEU A 9 -10.07 -30.08 46.71
N LEU A 10 -9.55 -31.15 46.08
CA LEU A 10 -8.53 -31.03 45.02
C LEU A 10 -9.10 -30.83 43.60
N ILE A 11 -10.38 -31.01 43.42
CA ILE A 11 -11.02 -30.89 42.10
C ILE A 11 -11.50 -29.45 41.81
N THR A 12 -11.58 -28.58 42.82
CA THR A 12 -12.14 -27.25 42.68
C THR A 12 -11.12 -26.15 42.34
N GLN A 13 -9.86 -26.47 42.07
CA GLN A 13 -8.81 -25.46 41.81
C GLN A 13 -8.50 -25.20 40.33
N ASN A 14 -9.25 -25.76 39.42
CA ASN A 14 -9.14 -25.37 38.00
C ASN A 14 -10.16 -24.30 37.62
N ILE A 15 -10.22 -23.22 38.41
CA ILE A 15 -10.83 -21.98 37.89
C ILE A 15 -9.82 -21.39 36.93
N PHE A 16 -9.94 -21.73 35.64
CA PHE A 16 -9.27 -21.03 34.57
C PHE A 16 -9.59 -19.54 34.72
N SER A 17 -8.62 -18.77 35.13
CA SER A 17 -8.61 -17.34 34.94
C SER A 17 -8.59 -17.13 33.41
N GLN A 18 -9.75 -17.10 32.78
CA GLN A 18 -9.85 -16.59 31.43
C GLN A 18 -9.43 -15.13 31.53
N ALA A 19 -8.24 -14.84 31.00
CA ALA A 19 -7.89 -13.46 30.75
C ALA A 19 -9.05 -12.87 29.95
N LEU A 20 -9.68 -11.83 30.47
CA LEU A 20 -10.68 -11.04 29.77
C LEU A 20 -9.93 -10.35 28.61
N ILE A 21 -9.82 -11.06 27.48
CA ILE A 21 -9.36 -10.45 26.23
C ILE A 21 -10.53 -9.61 25.75
N PRO A 22 -10.42 -8.28 25.75
CA PRO A 22 -11.48 -7.43 25.22
C PRO A 22 -11.75 -7.79 23.77
N ASN A 23 -13.01 -7.73 23.37
CA ASN A 23 -13.34 -7.89 21.96
C ASN A 23 -12.58 -6.85 21.14
N PRO A 24 -12.07 -7.22 19.95
CA PRO A 24 -11.46 -6.25 19.05
C PRO A 24 -12.47 -5.15 18.70
N PRO A 25 -12.00 -3.91 18.44
CA PRO A 25 -12.89 -2.84 18.02
C PRO A 25 -13.61 -3.23 16.73
N GLU A 26 -14.88 -2.83 16.60
CA GLU A 26 -15.61 -2.98 15.36
C GLU A 26 -15.02 -2.05 14.30
N VAL A 27 -14.68 -2.60 13.13
CA VAL A 27 -14.15 -1.87 11.98
C VAL A 27 -15.19 -1.93 10.87
N SER A 28 -15.58 -0.78 10.35
CA SER A 28 -16.58 -0.68 9.26
C SER A 28 -16.02 -1.01 7.87
N ALA A 29 -14.81 -1.55 7.78
CA ALA A 29 -14.22 -1.97 6.51
C ALA A 29 -14.78 -3.33 6.07
N THR A 30 -14.99 -3.48 4.75
CA THR A 30 -15.41 -4.75 4.14
C THR A 30 -14.30 -5.79 4.20
N SER A 31 -13.04 -5.35 4.11
CA SER A 31 -11.85 -6.17 4.25
C SER A 31 -10.83 -5.47 5.13
N PHE A 32 -10.18 -6.21 6.01
CA PHE A 32 -9.03 -5.71 6.77
C PHE A 32 -8.14 -6.85 7.26
N LEU A 33 -6.87 -6.53 7.47
CA LEU A 33 -5.87 -7.40 8.04
C LEU A 33 -5.01 -6.59 9.03
N LEU A 34 -4.87 -7.08 10.26
CA LEU A 34 -3.93 -6.54 11.24
C LEU A 34 -2.96 -7.63 11.65
N ILE A 35 -1.68 -7.35 11.45
CA ILE A 35 -0.61 -8.29 11.80
C ILE A 35 0.40 -7.63 12.74
N ASP A 36 1.10 -8.46 13.51
CA ASP A 36 2.32 -8.05 14.18
C ASP A 36 3.47 -7.96 13.17
N ALA A 37 4.03 -6.77 12.97
CA ALA A 37 5.05 -6.52 11.95
C ALA A 37 6.33 -7.34 12.15
N LYS A 38 6.66 -7.72 13.39
CA LYS A 38 7.89 -8.45 13.72
C LYS A 38 7.70 -9.96 13.58
N THR A 39 6.60 -10.49 14.11
CA THR A 39 6.35 -11.94 14.15
C THR A 39 5.54 -12.42 12.95
N LYS A 40 4.96 -11.50 12.18
CA LYS A 40 4.03 -11.77 11.07
C LYS A 40 2.76 -12.52 11.54
N THR A 41 2.48 -12.52 12.82
CA THR A 41 1.28 -13.17 13.37
C THR A 41 0.05 -12.33 13.06
N VAL A 42 -0.96 -12.94 12.47
CA VAL A 42 -2.28 -12.29 12.28
C VAL A 42 -2.94 -12.07 13.63
N ILE A 43 -3.21 -10.83 13.98
CA ILE A 43 -3.89 -10.43 15.21
C ILE A 43 -5.40 -10.49 14.99
N THR A 44 -5.88 -9.94 13.88
CA THR A 44 -7.28 -10.01 13.46
C THR A 44 -7.41 -9.72 11.98
N SER A 45 -8.43 -10.29 11.34
CA SER A 45 -8.71 -10.06 9.93
C SER A 45 -10.18 -10.26 9.62
N ASN A 46 -10.65 -9.67 8.53
CA ASN A 46 -11.94 -9.93 7.91
C ASN A 46 -11.77 -9.88 6.40
N GLU A 47 -12.16 -10.96 5.71
CA GLU A 47 -12.01 -11.10 4.26
C GLU A 47 -10.64 -10.62 3.73
N PRO A 48 -9.50 -11.10 4.32
CA PRO A 48 -8.16 -10.56 4.01
C PRO A 48 -7.75 -10.78 2.55
N ASN A 49 -8.32 -11.78 1.87
CA ASN A 49 -8.06 -12.12 0.48
C ASN A 49 -9.10 -11.52 -0.48
N GLN A 50 -9.95 -10.62 0.01
CA GLN A 50 -10.90 -9.94 -0.86
C GLN A 50 -10.17 -8.99 -1.79
N SER A 51 -10.32 -9.23 -3.08
CA SER A 51 -9.84 -8.32 -4.10
C SER A 51 -10.46 -6.92 -3.96
N THR A 52 -9.63 -5.88 -3.92
CA THR A 52 -10.06 -4.49 -3.74
C THR A 52 -9.20 -3.54 -4.56
N GLY A 53 -9.79 -2.43 -5.00
CA GLY A 53 -9.05 -1.37 -5.68
C GLY A 53 -8.11 -0.65 -4.71
N LEU A 54 -6.84 -0.52 -5.08
CA LEU A 54 -5.80 0.09 -4.23
C LEU A 54 -5.98 1.59 -4.02
N ALA A 55 -6.68 2.27 -4.92
CA ALA A 55 -6.76 3.72 -4.91
C ALA A 55 -5.34 4.34 -4.71
N SER A 56 -5.21 5.36 -3.87
CA SER A 56 -3.92 6.03 -3.65
C SER A 56 -2.84 5.19 -2.93
N ILE A 57 -3.15 3.99 -2.44
CA ILE A 57 -2.14 3.05 -1.94
C ILE A 57 -1.16 2.68 -3.07
N THR A 58 -1.61 2.68 -4.33
CA THR A 58 -0.78 2.56 -5.54
C THR A 58 0.47 3.45 -5.51
N LYS A 59 0.39 4.64 -4.92
CA LYS A 59 1.49 5.60 -4.86
C LYS A 59 2.65 5.16 -3.96
N ILE A 60 2.46 4.14 -3.13
CA ILE A 60 3.57 3.49 -2.40
C ILE A 60 4.51 2.85 -3.43
N MET A 61 3.97 2.09 -4.39
CA MET A 61 4.78 1.49 -5.46
C MET A 61 5.38 2.57 -6.37
N THR A 62 4.64 3.61 -6.71
CA THR A 62 5.17 4.75 -7.47
C THR A 62 6.38 5.37 -6.79
N SER A 63 6.27 5.65 -5.49
CA SER A 63 7.38 6.20 -4.70
C SER A 63 8.55 5.22 -4.57
N TYR A 64 8.27 3.93 -4.42
CA TYR A 64 9.28 2.88 -4.34
C TYR A 64 10.11 2.80 -5.64
N VAL A 65 9.45 2.78 -6.80
CA VAL A 65 10.13 2.78 -8.10
C VAL A 65 11.02 4.02 -8.24
N VAL A 66 10.51 5.21 -7.92
CA VAL A 66 11.29 6.46 -7.99
C VAL A 66 12.51 6.41 -7.08
N ALA A 67 12.34 5.94 -5.84
CA ALA A 67 13.43 5.81 -4.87
C ALA A 67 14.51 4.83 -5.35
N ASP A 68 14.11 3.72 -5.96
CA ASP A 68 15.04 2.74 -6.51
C ASP A 68 15.79 3.32 -7.73
N GLN A 69 15.13 4.08 -8.61
CA GLN A 69 15.79 4.76 -9.74
C GLN A 69 16.83 5.79 -9.25
N ILE A 70 16.54 6.50 -8.14
CA ILE A 70 17.51 7.39 -7.48
C ILE A 70 18.67 6.57 -6.92
N SER A 71 18.40 5.48 -6.21
CA SER A 71 19.43 4.65 -5.59
C SER A 71 20.38 4.01 -6.60
N LYS A 72 19.88 3.70 -7.78
CA LYS A 72 20.65 3.17 -8.93
C LYS A 72 21.40 4.25 -9.71
N GLY A 73 21.16 5.52 -9.40
CA GLY A 73 21.82 6.65 -10.05
C GLY A 73 21.31 6.98 -11.45
N PHE A 74 20.15 6.45 -11.86
CA PHE A 74 19.53 6.79 -13.15
C PHE A 74 18.95 8.22 -13.16
N ILE A 75 18.50 8.68 -12.01
CA ILE A 75 18.01 10.04 -11.76
C ILE A 75 18.53 10.50 -10.40
N THR A 76 18.44 11.80 -10.14
CA THR A 76 18.77 12.40 -8.82
C THR A 76 17.57 13.17 -8.28
N GLU A 77 17.57 13.47 -6.99
CA GLU A 77 16.55 14.30 -6.36
C GLU A 77 16.40 15.68 -7.01
N ASP A 78 17.53 16.23 -7.52
CA ASP A 78 17.58 17.55 -8.18
C ASP A 78 17.25 17.48 -9.68
N THR A 79 17.05 16.28 -10.25
CA THR A 79 16.68 16.14 -11.66
C THR A 79 15.37 16.87 -11.93
N MET A 80 15.39 17.78 -12.91
CA MET A 80 14.20 18.55 -13.31
C MET A 80 13.31 17.74 -14.26
N VAL A 81 12.03 17.92 -14.10
CA VAL A 81 10.96 17.25 -14.84
C VAL A 81 10.09 18.30 -15.50
N ASP A 82 10.02 18.26 -16.82
CA ASP A 82 9.09 19.08 -17.59
C ASP A 82 7.65 18.60 -17.35
N ILE A 83 6.75 19.52 -17.06
CA ILE A 83 5.36 19.20 -16.78
C ILE A 83 4.54 19.25 -18.06
N SER A 84 4.02 18.09 -18.47
CA SER A 84 3.15 17.94 -19.63
C SER A 84 1.74 18.48 -19.36
N GLU A 85 1.00 18.76 -20.44
CA GLU A 85 -0.42 19.09 -20.37
C GLU A 85 -1.24 17.95 -19.76
N GLU A 86 -0.90 16.69 -20.05
CA GLU A 86 -1.55 15.50 -19.52
C GLU A 86 -1.43 15.48 -17.97
N CYS A 87 -0.23 15.64 -17.45
CA CYS A 87 -0.01 15.64 -16.00
C CYS A 87 -0.63 16.86 -15.30
N TRP A 88 -0.56 18.04 -15.91
CA TRP A 88 -1.22 19.23 -15.38
C TRP A 88 -2.75 19.07 -15.29
N ARG A 89 -3.37 18.37 -16.26
CA ARG A 89 -4.83 18.12 -16.30
C ARG A 89 -5.31 16.99 -15.42
N MET A 90 -4.41 16.27 -14.73
CA MET A 90 -4.80 15.15 -13.86
C MET A 90 -5.87 15.58 -12.85
N GLU A 91 -6.88 14.73 -12.69
CA GLU A 91 -7.99 14.96 -11.75
C GLU A 91 -7.68 14.40 -10.34
N GLY A 92 -8.55 14.72 -9.38
CA GLY A 92 -8.44 14.28 -8.00
C GLY A 92 -7.43 15.07 -7.18
N SER A 93 -6.71 14.40 -6.27
CA SER A 93 -5.69 15.06 -5.44
C SER A 93 -4.50 15.53 -6.28
N ARG A 94 -4.06 16.76 -6.07
CA ARG A 94 -2.98 17.40 -6.83
C ARG A 94 -2.10 18.26 -5.96
N MET A 95 -0.82 18.40 -6.34
CA MET A 95 0.05 19.45 -5.81
C MET A 95 -0.02 20.75 -6.64
N PHE A 96 -0.83 20.75 -7.72
CA PHE A 96 -1.10 21.91 -8.57
C PHE A 96 0.13 22.39 -9.35
N ILE A 97 0.89 21.46 -9.92
CA ILE A 97 1.94 21.78 -10.89
C ILE A 97 1.34 22.44 -12.14
N LYS A 98 2.15 23.20 -12.85
CA LYS A 98 1.68 23.94 -14.04
C LYS A 98 2.37 23.40 -15.30
N GLU A 99 1.58 23.27 -16.36
CA GLU A 99 2.08 22.94 -17.70
C GLU A 99 3.23 23.87 -18.11
N GLY A 100 4.24 23.29 -18.76
CA GLY A 100 5.38 24.02 -19.28
C GLY A 100 6.34 24.57 -18.21
N THR A 101 6.16 24.17 -16.95
CA THR A 101 7.14 24.45 -15.88
C THR A 101 8.01 23.24 -15.62
N GLU A 102 9.14 23.44 -14.97
CA GLU A 102 10.01 22.37 -14.48
C GLU A 102 9.88 22.24 -12.97
N VAL A 103 9.80 20.99 -12.47
CA VAL A 103 9.74 20.68 -11.03
C VAL A 103 10.74 19.58 -10.72
N SER A 104 11.47 19.68 -9.63
CA SER A 104 12.45 18.64 -9.25
C SER A 104 11.77 17.35 -8.82
N ILE A 105 12.47 16.21 -8.99
CA ILE A 105 12.04 14.88 -8.50
C ILE A 105 11.70 14.93 -7.01
N SER A 106 12.53 15.61 -6.22
CA SER A 106 12.34 15.79 -4.76
C SER A 106 11.00 16.47 -4.45
N GLU A 107 10.66 17.55 -5.14
CA GLU A 107 9.40 18.25 -4.92
C GLU A 107 8.20 17.44 -5.42
N LEU A 108 8.33 16.74 -6.55
CA LEU A 108 7.28 15.84 -7.04
C LEU A 108 7.02 14.69 -6.06
N LEU A 109 8.08 14.06 -5.51
CA LEU A 109 7.94 13.02 -4.46
C LEU A 109 7.23 13.55 -3.22
N LYS A 110 7.54 14.77 -2.76
CA LYS A 110 6.80 15.40 -1.66
C LYS A 110 5.33 15.60 -2.03
N GLY A 111 5.04 15.99 -3.27
CA GLY A 111 3.69 16.10 -3.80
C GLY A 111 2.93 14.78 -3.76
N VAL A 112 3.57 13.68 -4.15
CA VAL A 112 3.00 12.34 -4.07
C VAL A 112 2.74 11.91 -2.63
N ILE A 113 3.72 12.07 -1.74
CA ILE A 113 3.66 11.55 -0.37
C ILE A 113 2.72 12.38 0.52
N ILE A 114 2.78 13.71 0.42
CA ILE A 114 2.06 14.61 1.33
C ILE A 114 0.64 14.90 0.82
N GLN A 115 0.51 15.21 -0.48
CA GLN A 115 -0.76 15.62 -1.11
C GLN A 115 -1.45 14.47 -1.83
N SER A 116 -0.79 13.30 -1.93
CA SER A 116 -1.28 12.22 -2.80
C SER A 116 -1.50 12.70 -4.24
N GLY A 117 -0.62 13.56 -4.75
CA GLY A 117 -0.74 14.26 -6.03
C GLY A 117 -0.75 13.33 -7.23
N ASN A 118 -1.85 13.30 -7.97
CA ASN A 118 -1.96 12.55 -9.22
C ASN A 118 -1.13 13.18 -10.32
N ASP A 119 -1.12 14.52 -10.39
CA ASP A 119 -0.28 15.32 -11.28
C ASP A 119 1.22 15.03 -11.07
N ALA A 120 1.66 15.00 -9.83
CA ALA A 120 3.04 14.66 -9.48
C ALA A 120 3.39 13.21 -9.83
N SER A 121 2.47 12.25 -9.57
CA SER A 121 2.66 10.84 -9.91
C SER A 121 2.79 10.65 -11.43
N CYS A 122 1.95 11.33 -12.21
CA CYS A 122 2.01 11.37 -13.67
C CYS A 122 3.37 11.90 -14.17
N ALA A 123 3.82 13.06 -13.65
CA ALA A 123 5.06 13.68 -14.07
C ALA A 123 6.29 12.80 -13.77
N LEU A 124 6.31 12.15 -12.61
CA LEU A 124 7.35 11.18 -12.26
C LEU A 124 7.35 9.98 -13.21
N ALA A 125 6.16 9.46 -13.53
CA ALA A 125 6.01 8.33 -14.44
C ALA A 125 6.50 8.66 -15.86
N GLU A 126 6.10 9.80 -16.41
CA GLU A 126 6.59 10.26 -17.73
C GLU A 126 8.10 10.46 -17.73
N LYS A 127 8.67 11.03 -16.68
CA LYS A 127 10.11 11.25 -16.58
C LYS A 127 10.92 9.95 -16.59
N ILE A 128 10.43 8.92 -15.89
CA ILE A 128 11.16 7.67 -15.70
C ILE A 128 10.95 6.70 -16.86
N ALA A 129 9.72 6.58 -17.33
CA ALA A 129 9.33 5.56 -18.31
C ALA A 129 8.80 6.14 -19.64
N GLY A 130 8.68 7.46 -19.76
CA GLY A 130 8.19 8.12 -20.97
C GLY A 130 6.66 8.20 -21.08
N SER A 131 5.91 7.40 -20.30
CA SER A 131 4.45 7.46 -20.23
C SER A 131 3.93 6.80 -18.95
N GLN A 132 2.68 7.10 -18.56
CA GLN A 132 2.02 6.45 -17.43
C GLN A 132 1.87 4.93 -17.65
N SER A 133 1.55 4.49 -18.87
CA SER A 133 1.42 3.06 -19.21
C SER A 133 2.76 2.33 -19.08
N ALA A 134 3.83 2.85 -19.67
CA ALA A 134 5.16 2.23 -19.54
C ALA A 134 5.66 2.20 -18.08
N PHE A 135 5.26 3.20 -17.29
CA PHE A 135 5.57 3.20 -15.86
C PHE A 135 4.77 2.14 -15.10
N ALA A 136 3.50 1.90 -15.48
CA ALA A 136 2.71 0.82 -14.89
C ALA A 136 3.32 -0.56 -15.21
N ASP A 137 3.82 -0.77 -16.44
CA ASP A 137 4.57 -1.99 -16.78
C ASP A 137 5.82 -2.13 -15.90
N LEU A 138 6.52 -1.02 -15.64
CA LEU A 138 7.66 -1.02 -14.72
C LEU A 138 7.24 -1.35 -13.28
N MET A 139 6.13 -0.78 -12.78
CA MET A 139 5.58 -1.10 -11.47
C MET A 139 5.25 -2.58 -11.34
N ASN A 140 4.65 -3.20 -12.37
CA ASN A 140 4.35 -4.62 -12.38
C ASN A 140 5.61 -5.50 -12.38
N ASN A 141 6.68 -5.08 -13.05
CA ASN A 141 7.98 -5.76 -12.95
C ASN A 141 8.56 -5.69 -11.52
N TYR A 142 8.37 -4.58 -10.81
CA TYR A 142 8.76 -4.48 -9.40
C TYR A 142 7.86 -5.33 -8.51
N ALA A 143 6.55 -5.38 -8.77
CA ALA A 143 5.62 -6.24 -8.05
C ALA A 143 6.05 -7.72 -8.16
N GLU A 144 6.37 -8.19 -9.36
CA GLU A 144 6.89 -9.55 -9.58
C GLU A 144 8.18 -9.81 -8.78
N GLN A 145 9.14 -8.87 -8.80
CA GLN A 145 10.40 -9.00 -8.05
C GLN A 145 10.19 -9.03 -6.53
N LEU A 146 9.14 -8.37 -6.04
CA LEU A 146 8.75 -8.35 -4.63
C LEU A 146 7.87 -9.54 -4.23
N GLY A 147 7.47 -10.41 -5.18
CA GLY A 147 6.57 -11.54 -4.93
C GLY A 147 5.11 -11.15 -4.74
N LEU A 148 4.70 -9.99 -5.26
CA LEU A 148 3.31 -9.52 -5.19
C LEU A 148 2.47 -10.16 -6.31
N ASP A 149 2.27 -11.48 -6.22
CA ASP A 149 1.74 -12.31 -7.32
C ASP A 149 0.29 -11.97 -7.72
N ASN A 150 -0.47 -11.36 -6.82
CA ASN A 150 -1.87 -10.99 -7.03
C ASN A 150 -2.06 -9.48 -7.27
N THR A 151 -0.97 -8.75 -7.48
CA THR A 151 -0.98 -7.30 -7.69
C THR A 151 -0.82 -6.96 -9.17
N ASN A 152 -1.66 -6.05 -9.67
CA ASN A 152 -1.53 -5.51 -11.02
C ASN A 152 -1.77 -4.00 -11.02
N PHE A 153 -0.76 -3.24 -11.44
CA PHE A 153 -0.82 -1.79 -11.60
C PHE A 153 -1.13 -1.44 -13.05
N VAL A 154 -1.97 -0.45 -13.26
CA VAL A 154 -2.33 0.04 -14.61
C VAL A 154 -2.02 1.52 -14.78
N ASN A 155 -1.78 2.24 -13.70
CA ASN A 155 -1.33 3.63 -13.71
C ASN A 155 -0.58 3.97 -12.42
N PRO A 156 0.16 5.10 -12.37
CA PRO A 156 0.95 5.49 -11.19
C PRO A 156 0.13 6.12 -10.06
N THR A 157 -1.17 6.32 -10.23
CA THR A 157 -2.00 7.15 -9.36
C THR A 157 -2.98 6.35 -8.50
N GLY A 158 -3.41 5.18 -8.98
CA GLY A 158 -4.51 4.41 -8.43
C GLY A 158 -5.90 4.98 -8.76
N LEU A 159 -5.99 5.92 -9.72
CA LEU A 159 -7.28 6.31 -10.27
C LEU A 159 -7.91 5.13 -11.00
N PRO A 160 -9.24 4.97 -10.93
CA PRO A 160 -9.92 3.93 -11.68
C PRO A 160 -9.65 4.10 -13.18
N ASP A 161 -9.24 3.03 -13.83
CA ASP A 161 -9.22 2.94 -15.28
C ASP A 161 -10.44 2.15 -15.73
N ILE A 162 -11.03 2.50 -16.88
CA ILE A 162 -12.19 1.79 -17.45
C ILE A 162 -11.85 0.32 -17.74
N CYS A 163 -10.57 0.00 -17.92
CA CYS A 163 -10.04 -1.36 -18.06
C CYS A 163 -9.72 -2.06 -16.74
N LEU A 164 -9.86 -1.38 -15.58
CA LEU A 164 -9.50 -1.89 -14.27
C LEU A 164 -10.71 -2.44 -13.50
N LEU A 165 -11.21 -3.57 -13.97
CA LEU A 165 -12.04 -4.47 -13.14
C LEU A 165 -11.19 -5.56 -12.46
N TYR A 166 -9.87 -5.35 -12.30
CA TYR A 166 -9.00 -6.28 -11.60
C TYR A 166 -8.38 -5.65 -10.37
N THR A 167 -8.84 -6.05 -9.36
CA THR A 167 -8.55 -5.93 -7.96
C THR A 167 -7.26 -6.63 -7.64
N SER A 168 -6.35 -5.90 -7.06
CA SER A 168 -5.13 -6.48 -6.52
C SER A 168 -5.33 -6.77 -5.05
N ASP A 169 -4.89 -7.93 -4.66
CA ASP A 169 -4.70 -8.40 -3.29
C ASP A 169 -3.45 -7.76 -2.63
N ALA A 170 -3.11 -6.56 -3.06
CA ALA A 170 -1.87 -5.91 -2.71
C ALA A 170 -1.72 -5.59 -1.21
N ALA A 171 -2.81 -5.68 -0.42
CA ALA A 171 -2.70 -5.52 1.02
C ALA A 171 -2.00 -6.73 1.67
N ASP A 172 -2.21 -7.94 1.16
CA ASP A 172 -1.55 -9.15 1.66
C ASP A 172 -0.10 -9.25 1.15
N ASP A 173 0.14 -8.84 -0.09
CA ASP A 173 1.45 -8.91 -0.72
C ASP A 173 2.46 -7.90 -0.11
N LEU A 174 2.02 -6.69 0.26
CA LEU A 174 2.88 -5.69 0.92
C LEU A 174 3.32 -6.10 2.33
N VAL A 175 2.69 -7.09 2.93
CA VAL A 175 3.00 -7.58 4.27
C VAL A 175 3.95 -8.78 4.25
N GLY A 176 4.19 -9.35 3.09
CA GLY A 176 5.06 -10.51 2.87
C GLY A 176 6.56 -10.22 2.81
N VAL A 177 7.01 -8.96 2.92
CA VAL A 177 8.43 -8.56 2.84
C VAL A 177 9.05 -8.39 4.21
#